data_b9bb3dd6dc0481f1fd54f996066182bd
#
_entry.id   b9bb3dd6dc0481f1fd54f996066182bd
#
_cell.length_a   1.000
_cell.length_b   1.000
_cell.length_c   1.000
_cell.angle_alpha   90.00
_cell.angle_beta   90.00
_cell.angle_gamma   90.00
#
_symmetry.space_group_name_H-M   'P 1'
#
loop_
_entity.id
_entity.type
_entity.pdbx_description
1 polymer ?
#
loop_
_entity_poly.entity_id
_entity_poly.type
_entity_poly.pdbx_seq_one_letter_code
_entity_poly.pdbx_strand_id
1 'polypeptide(L)'
;MVDADLKAGQIIDRYGDSSGRFTSPVENGQVLDYDTRGLPYPESVKPYFQYEVMKDITEKNVKDAYNSATQEVKRQIDRVMEKWELSFEDLACPQQGEVATVFGTGGGKQIKFTTNIKYYEILELIKEVK
;
A
#
# COMPACT_ATOMS: atom_id res chain seq x y z
N MET A 1 9.76 0.38 -12.47
CA MET A 1 9.48 0.81 -11.08
C MET A 1 10.74 0.73 -10.25
N VAL A 2 10.85 1.57 -9.24
CA VAL A 2 11.95 1.60 -8.29
C VAL A 2 11.40 1.39 -6.88
N ASP A 3 12.27 1.05 -5.92
CA ASP A 3 11.82 0.86 -4.53
C ASP A 3 11.21 2.15 -3.98
N ALA A 4 10.06 2.02 -3.34
CA ALA A 4 9.42 3.13 -2.64
C ALA A 4 9.92 3.13 -1.19
N ASP A 5 10.57 4.23 -0.80
CA ASP A 5 11.09 4.38 0.55
C ASP A 5 10.03 5.06 1.43
N LEU A 6 9.09 4.25 1.91
CA LEU A 6 7.96 4.77 2.70
C LEU A 6 8.37 5.03 4.14
N LYS A 7 8.19 6.27 4.58
CA LYS A 7 8.57 6.73 5.91
C LYS A 7 7.33 7.04 6.76
N ALA A 8 7.48 6.89 8.06
CA ALA A 8 6.44 7.25 9.01
C ALA A 8 5.95 8.68 8.77
N GLY A 9 4.64 8.86 8.79
CA GLY A 9 4.01 10.16 8.55
C GLY A 9 3.57 10.40 7.12
N GLN A 10 4.04 9.62 6.16
CA GLN A 10 3.58 9.75 4.78
C GLN A 10 2.13 9.31 4.64
N ILE A 11 1.40 9.99 3.77
CA ILE A 11 0.01 9.65 3.46
C ILE A 11 -0.04 9.04 2.08
N ILE A 12 -0.75 7.93 1.97
CA ILE A 12 -1.04 7.26 0.70
C ILE A 12 -2.55 7.12 0.60
N ASP A 13 -3.06 6.96 -0.61
CA ASP A 13 -4.50 6.80 -0.81
C ASP A 13 -4.80 5.76 -1.87
N ARG A 14 -6.08 5.38 -1.92
CA ARG A 14 -6.52 4.44 -2.93
C ARG A 14 -8.04 4.53 -3.13
N TYR A 15 -8.47 4.24 -4.35
CA TYR A 15 -9.87 3.98 -4.67
C TYR A 15 -10.08 2.46 -4.61
N GLY A 16 -10.98 2.03 -3.74
CA GLY A 16 -11.25 0.63 -3.47
C GLY A 16 -10.82 0.23 -2.06
N ASP A 17 -11.23 -0.96 -1.63
CA ASP A 17 -10.95 -1.45 -0.28
C ASP A 17 -9.49 -1.93 -0.11
N SER A 18 -9.18 -2.42 1.08
CA SER A 18 -7.82 -2.84 1.44
C SER A 18 -7.40 -4.18 0.83
N SER A 19 -8.26 -4.80 0.02
CA SER A 19 -7.92 -6.05 -0.67
C SER A 19 -7.01 -5.85 -1.89
N GLY A 20 -6.73 -4.60 -2.27
CA GLY A 20 -5.80 -4.29 -3.34
C GLY A 20 -4.44 -3.89 -2.82
N ARG A 21 -3.50 -3.65 -3.72
CA ARG A 21 -2.12 -3.31 -3.39
C ARG A 21 -1.57 -2.06 -4.09
N PHE A 22 -2.37 -1.42 -4.93
CA PHE A 22 -1.96 -0.20 -5.64
C PHE A 22 -2.47 1.01 -4.89
N THR A 23 -1.57 1.95 -4.62
CA THR A 23 -1.86 3.21 -3.93
C THR A 23 -1.22 4.36 -4.66
N SER A 24 -1.53 5.58 -4.23
CA SER A 24 -0.89 6.80 -4.74
C SER A 24 -0.44 7.65 -3.56
N PRO A 25 0.70 8.36 -3.68
CA PRO A 25 1.13 9.24 -2.60
C PRO A 25 0.26 10.50 -2.55
N VAL A 26 -0.02 10.96 -1.32
CA VAL A 26 -0.63 12.27 -1.08
C VAL A 26 0.51 13.18 -0.62
N GLU A 27 0.99 14.03 -1.51
CA GLU A 27 2.14 14.89 -1.23
C GLU A 27 1.69 16.32 -0.93
N ASN A 28 2.14 16.87 0.19
CA ASN A 28 1.78 18.21 0.62
C ASN A 28 0.26 18.43 0.68
N GLY A 29 -0.48 17.42 1.09
CA GLY A 29 -1.94 17.46 1.18
C GLY A 29 -2.65 17.39 -0.17
N GLN A 30 -1.93 17.18 -1.26
CA GLN A 30 -2.52 17.12 -2.59
C GLN A 30 -2.80 15.70 -3.04
N VAL A 31 -4.08 15.43 -3.31
CA VAL A 31 -4.55 14.14 -3.83
C VAL A 31 -4.41 14.14 -5.35
N LEU A 32 -3.88 13.06 -5.92
CA LEU A 32 -3.77 12.93 -7.37
C LEU A 32 -5.16 12.81 -8.00
N ASP A 33 -5.34 13.43 -9.17
CA ASP A 33 -6.58 13.33 -9.93
C ASP A 33 -6.87 11.88 -10.28
N TYR A 34 -8.15 11.53 -10.27
CA TYR A 34 -8.57 10.16 -10.61
C TYR A 34 -8.05 9.72 -11.98
N ASP A 35 -8.13 10.59 -12.98
CA ASP A 35 -7.70 10.27 -14.36
C ASP A 35 -6.21 9.90 -14.45
N THR A 36 -5.36 10.46 -13.58
CA THR A 36 -3.92 10.16 -13.59
C THR A 36 -3.59 8.83 -12.96
N ARG A 37 -4.55 8.17 -12.31
CA ARG A 37 -4.34 6.89 -11.61
C ARG A 37 -4.45 5.67 -12.51
N GLY A 38 -4.95 5.81 -13.73
CA GLY A 38 -5.04 4.72 -14.70
C GLY A 38 -6.01 3.61 -14.30
N LEU A 39 -7.08 3.95 -13.59
CA LEU A 39 -8.05 2.96 -13.13
C LEU A 39 -9.08 2.64 -14.22
N PRO A 40 -9.45 1.35 -14.39
CA PRO A 40 -10.33 0.92 -15.47
C PRO A 40 -11.83 1.06 -15.17
N TYR A 41 -12.22 1.81 -14.14
CA TYR A 41 -13.62 1.98 -13.74
C TYR A 41 -13.90 3.43 -13.38
N PRO A 42 -15.18 3.87 -13.41
CA PRO A 42 -15.54 5.24 -13.04
C PRO A 42 -15.23 5.54 -11.57
N GLU A 43 -14.88 6.78 -11.29
CA GLU A 43 -14.55 7.25 -9.94
C GLU A 43 -15.63 6.93 -8.91
N SER A 44 -16.88 7.01 -9.28
CA SER A 44 -18.01 6.80 -8.39
C SER A 44 -18.25 5.33 -8.00
N VAL A 45 -17.54 4.38 -8.64
CA VAL A 45 -17.76 2.94 -8.41
C VAL A 45 -17.08 2.43 -7.15
N LYS A 46 -15.95 3.03 -6.77
CA LYS A 46 -15.13 2.57 -5.65
C LYS A 46 -15.02 3.65 -4.57
N PRO A 47 -15.06 3.26 -3.28
CA PRO A 47 -14.83 4.22 -2.20
C PRO A 47 -13.38 4.70 -2.18
N TYR A 48 -13.18 5.89 -1.63
CA TYR A 48 -11.87 6.51 -1.51
C TYR A 48 -11.38 6.40 -0.08
N PHE A 49 -10.13 5.97 0.12
CA PHE A 49 -9.52 5.85 1.44
C PHE A 49 -8.12 6.47 1.45
N GLN A 50 -7.76 7.03 2.59
CA GLN A 50 -6.41 7.50 2.86
C GLN A 50 -5.82 6.72 4.04
N TYR A 51 -4.53 6.47 3.97
CA TYR A 51 -3.79 5.75 5.02
C TYR A 51 -2.55 6.54 5.40
N GLU A 52 -2.22 6.52 6.67
CA GLU A 52 -0.95 7.07 7.16
C GLU A 52 0.03 5.93 7.39
N VAL A 53 1.27 6.10 6.92
CA VAL A 53 2.36 5.19 7.23
C VAL A 53 2.79 5.45 8.68
N MET A 54 2.65 4.44 9.53
CA MET A 54 2.87 4.61 10.97
C MET A 54 4.32 4.39 11.38
N LYS A 55 5.04 3.58 10.63
CA LYS A 55 6.47 3.30 10.84
C LYS A 55 7.14 3.19 9.48
N ASP A 56 8.41 3.51 9.39
CA ASP A 56 9.17 3.30 8.16
C ASP A 56 9.01 1.84 7.72
N ILE A 57 8.70 1.63 6.45
CA ILE A 57 8.49 0.27 5.92
C ILE A 57 9.87 -0.33 5.62
N THR A 58 10.48 -0.93 6.63
CA THR A 58 11.78 -1.58 6.57
C THR A 58 11.65 -3.04 6.98
N GLU A 59 12.60 -3.86 6.60
CA GLU A 59 12.61 -5.27 7.00
C GLU A 59 12.55 -5.41 8.52
N LYS A 60 13.34 -4.60 9.24
CA LYS A 60 13.35 -4.62 10.70
C LYS A 60 11.97 -4.32 11.27
N ASN A 61 11.32 -3.27 10.79
CA ASN A 61 10.00 -2.87 11.30
C ASN A 61 8.90 -3.88 10.93
N VAL A 62 9.00 -4.50 9.76
CA VAL A 62 8.08 -5.57 9.38
C VAL A 62 8.25 -6.78 10.30
N LYS A 63 9.48 -7.19 10.57
CA LYS A 63 9.76 -8.29 11.51
C LYS A 63 9.28 -7.97 12.91
N ASP A 64 9.56 -6.78 13.40
CA ASP A 64 9.13 -6.35 14.74
C ASP A 64 7.60 -6.35 14.86
N ALA A 65 6.91 -5.83 13.82
CA ALA A 65 5.46 -5.83 13.78
C ALA A 65 4.89 -7.25 13.79
N TYR A 66 5.47 -8.16 13.01
CA TYR A 66 5.08 -9.56 13.00
C TYR A 66 5.27 -10.20 14.39
N ASN A 67 6.44 -10.00 14.98
CA ASN A 67 6.76 -10.61 16.29
C ASN A 67 5.86 -10.09 17.41
N SER A 68 5.38 -8.85 17.30
CA SER A 68 4.50 -8.24 18.29
C SER A 68 3.02 -8.51 18.04
N ALA A 69 2.68 -9.15 16.93
CA ALA A 69 1.30 -9.37 16.52
C ALA A 69 0.66 -10.52 17.31
N THR A 70 -0.67 -10.56 17.29
CA THR A 70 -1.43 -11.68 17.86
C THR A 70 -1.21 -12.95 17.04
N GLN A 71 -1.54 -14.10 17.62
CA GLN A 71 -1.43 -15.38 16.92
C GLN A 71 -2.31 -15.41 15.65
N GLU A 72 -3.49 -14.80 15.71
CA GLU A 72 -4.37 -14.72 14.55
C GLU A 72 -3.75 -13.92 13.42
N VAL A 73 -3.17 -12.74 13.73
CA VAL A 73 -2.49 -11.92 12.74
C VAL A 73 -1.29 -12.66 12.18
N LYS A 74 -0.49 -13.29 13.02
CA LYS A 74 0.66 -14.10 12.56
C LYS A 74 0.24 -15.18 11.58
N ARG A 75 -0.87 -15.87 11.85
CA ARG A 75 -1.38 -16.91 10.94
C ARG A 75 -1.78 -16.33 9.58
N GLN A 76 -2.42 -15.18 9.57
CA GLN A 76 -2.79 -14.52 8.31
C GLN A 76 -1.54 -14.11 7.52
N ILE A 77 -0.55 -13.57 8.19
CA ILE A 77 0.71 -13.17 7.55
C ILE A 77 1.47 -14.41 7.04
N ASP A 78 1.57 -15.45 7.84
CA ASP A 78 2.23 -16.70 7.43
C ASP A 78 1.56 -17.27 6.17
N ARG A 79 0.24 -17.25 6.13
CA ARG A 79 -0.53 -17.77 4.99
C ARG A 79 -0.27 -16.98 3.72
N VAL A 80 -0.26 -15.65 3.80
CA VAL A 80 -0.02 -14.84 2.61
C VAL A 80 1.43 -14.93 2.16
N MET A 81 2.36 -14.99 3.08
CA MET A 81 3.77 -15.13 2.73
C MET A 81 4.04 -16.48 2.05
N GLU A 82 3.42 -17.54 2.53
CA GLU A 82 3.53 -18.86 1.93
C GLU A 82 2.89 -18.89 0.53
N LYS A 83 1.68 -18.37 0.43
CA LYS A 83 0.92 -18.38 -0.84
C LYS A 83 1.63 -17.61 -1.95
N TRP A 84 2.24 -16.47 -1.61
CA TRP A 84 2.89 -15.59 -2.56
C TRP A 84 4.41 -15.77 -2.58
N GLU A 85 4.93 -16.71 -1.79
CA GLU A 85 6.37 -16.98 -1.66
C GLU A 85 7.15 -15.71 -1.31
N LEU A 86 6.70 -15.01 -0.27
CA LEU A 86 7.28 -13.74 0.16
C LEU A 86 8.11 -13.90 1.43
N SER A 87 9.18 -13.10 1.53
CA SER A 87 9.96 -12.92 2.75
C SER A 87 9.58 -11.61 3.44
N PHE A 88 10.10 -11.37 4.64
CA PHE A 88 9.93 -10.07 5.30
C PHE A 88 10.60 -8.95 4.50
N GLU A 89 11.72 -9.24 3.85
CA GLU A 89 12.39 -8.28 2.97
C GLU A 89 11.48 -7.90 1.81
N ASP A 90 10.78 -8.87 1.22
CA ASP A 90 9.83 -8.60 0.13
C ASP A 90 8.70 -7.69 0.59
N LEU A 91 8.15 -7.94 1.78
CA LEU A 91 7.09 -7.09 2.33
C LEU A 91 7.58 -5.65 2.58
N ALA A 92 8.87 -5.49 2.85
CA ALA A 92 9.47 -4.19 3.13
C ALA A 92 9.86 -3.42 1.86
N CYS A 93 9.58 -3.94 0.67
CA CYS A 93 9.99 -3.35 -0.59
C CYS A 93 8.82 -2.98 -1.52
N PRO A 94 7.90 -2.10 -1.12
CA PRO A 94 6.93 -1.55 -2.07
C PRO A 94 7.66 -0.86 -3.22
N GLN A 95 7.04 -0.81 -4.38
CA GLN A 95 7.63 -0.23 -5.59
C GLN A 95 6.87 1.02 -6.00
N GLN A 96 7.54 2.00 -6.56
CA GLN A 96 6.90 3.21 -7.08
C GLN A 96 7.26 3.46 -8.54
N GLY A 97 6.37 4.12 -9.24
CA GLY A 97 6.55 4.48 -10.64
C GLY A 97 5.39 5.33 -11.13
N GLU A 98 5.39 5.62 -12.42
CA GLU A 98 4.30 6.36 -13.04
C GLU A 98 3.25 5.39 -13.58
N VAL A 99 2.00 5.79 -13.50
CA VAL A 99 0.89 5.02 -14.05
C VAL A 99 0.92 5.09 -15.57
N ALA A 100 0.76 3.93 -16.23
CA ALA A 100 0.67 3.88 -17.68
C ALA A 100 -0.59 4.58 -18.19
N THR A 101 -0.54 5.11 -19.43
CA THR A 101 -1.65 5.86 -20.04
C THR A 101 -2.68 4.97 -20.74
N VAL A 102 -2.92 3.76 -20.20
CA VAL A 102 -3.89 2.81 -20.77
C VAL A 102 -5.32 3.19 -20.41
N PHE A 103 -5.52 3.67 -19.19
CA PHE A 103 -6.81 4.11 -18.68
C PHE A 103 -6.69 5.55 -18.24
N GLY A 104 -7.66 6.41 -18.60
CA GLY A 104 -7.59 7.83 -18.30
C GLY A 104 -6.35 8.49 -18.91
N THR A 105 -5.89 9.58 -18.30
CA THR A 105 -4.69 10.28 -18.74
C THR A 105 -3.38 9.64 -18.29
N GLY A 106 -3.43 8.83 -17.22
CA GLY A 106 -2.22 8.24 -16.65
C GLY A 106 -1.25 9.27 -16.10
N GLY A 107 -0.01 8.88 -15.91
CA GLY A 107 1.09 9.77 -15.53
C GLY A 107 1.19 10.12 -14.05
N GLY A 108 0.20 9.74 -13.22
CA GLY A 108 0.27 9.92 -11.77
C GLY A 108 1.25 8.94 -11.13
N LYS A 109 1.79 9.31 -9.97
CA LYS A 109 2.66 8.41 -9.21
C LYS A 109 1.85 7.26 -8.61
N GLN A 110 2.42 6.06 -8.64
CA GLN A 110 1.81 4.86 -8.10
C GLN A 110 2.77 4.17 -7.18
N ILE A 111 2.26 3.70 -6.04
CA ILE A 111 3.00 2.85 -5.11
C ILE A 111 2.32 1.50 -5.07
N LYS A 112 3.06 0.47 -5.49
CA LYS A 112 2.57 -0.91 -5.50
C LYS A 112 3.17 -1.64 -4.32
N PHE A 113 2.33 -2.07 -3.39
CA PHE A 113 2.75 -2.90 -2.28
C PHE A 113 2.99 -4.34 -2.78
N THR A 114 3.80 -5.08 -2.06
CA THR A 114 4.15 -6.46 -2.42
C THR A 114 2.94 -7.37 -2.33
N THR A 115 2.05 -7.11 -1.38
CA THR A 115 0.76 -7.81 -1.25
C THR A 115 -0.32 -6.82 -0.87
N ASN A 116 -1.53 -7.30 -0.60
CA ASN A 116 -2.67 -6.44 -0.29
C ASN A 116 -2.39 -5.57 0.93
N ILE A 117 -2.81 -4.31 0.88
CA ILE A 117 -2.51 -3.35 1.95
C ILE A 117 -3.15 -3.71 3.28
N LYS A 118 -4.20 -4.53 3.29
CA LYS A 118 -4.82 -4.99 4.54
C LYS A 118 -3.83 -5.71 5.45
N TYR A 119 -2.82 -6.38 4.90
CA TYR A 119 -1.80 -7.06 5.71
C TYR A 119 -0.88 -6.07 6.40
N TYR A 120 -0.63 -4.92 5.77
CA TYR A 120 0.12 -3.83 6.39
C TYR A 120 -0.71 -3.15 7.49
N GLU A 121 -2.04 -3.07 7.31
CA GLU A 121 -2.94 -2.54 8.34
C GLU A 121 -2.97 -3.43 9.58
N ILE A 122 -3.13 -4.74 9.41
CA ILE A 122 -3.21 -5.64 10.57
C ILE A 122 -1.87 -5.76 11.30
N LEU A 123 -0.76 -5.47 10.61
CA LEU A 123 0.55 -5.33 11.24
C LEU A 123 0.75 -3.96 11.88
N GLU A 124 -0.23 -3.06 11.75
CA GLU A 124 -0.17 -1.69 12.28
C GLU A 124 0.97 -0.86 11.68
N LEU A 125 1.39 -1.20 10.46
CA LEU A 125 2.39 -0.43 9.72
C LEU A 125 1.77 0.74 8.97
N ILE A 126 0.49 0.62 8.62
CA ILE A 126 -0.32 1.70 8.07
C ILE A 126 -1.65 1.76 8.82
N LYS A 127 -2.30 2.92 8.80
CA LYS A 127 -3.56 3.14 9.48
C LYS A 127 -4.48 3.97 8.60
N GLU A 128 -5.73 3.53 8.45
CA GLU A 128 -6.74 4.31 7.73
C GLU A 128 -7.03 5.60 8.51
N VAL A 129 -6.96 6.75 7.82
CA VAL A 129 -7.19 8.07 8.43
C VAL A 129 -8.30 8.84 7.74
N LYS A 130 -8.79 8.33 6.58
CA LYS A 130 -9.88 9.00 5.88
C LYS A 130 -10.60 8.08 4.90
#